data_62bd36a23e6b7539524ade8ebb52eccc
#
_entry.id   62bd36a23e6b7539524ade8ebb52eccc
#
_cell.length_a   1.000
_cell.length_b   1.000
_cell.length_c   1.000
_cell.angle_alpha   90.00
_cell.angle_beta   90.00
_cell.angle_gamma   90.00
#
_symmetry.space_group_name_H-M   'P 1'
#
loop_
_entity.id
_entity.type
_entity.pdbx_description
1 polymer ?
#
loop_
_entity_poly.entity_id
_entity_poly.type
_entity_poly.pdbx_seq_one_letter_code
_entity_poly.pdbx_strand_id
1 'polypeptide(L)'
;GSEMCIRDSIKYVLARVDTRLLHGQVATTWTKSTQPTRIIVVSDAVSQDALRKQMIEQAAPPGVKANVVPVKKMIEVAKDPRFGATKALLLFETPQDALRAIEGGVDIKELNIGSMAHSVGKVVVNKAIAMDQKDVETLEKLKEMGVTFDVRKVPADSKENMDSLLKKAKTELQNMK
;
A
#
# COMPACT_ATOMS: atom_id res chain seq x y z
N GLY A 1 11.71 -18.85 22.16
CA GLY A 1 12.81 -18.84 21.26
C GLY A 1 12.46 -18.22 19.91
N SER A 2 13.37 -18.40 18.99
CA SER A 2 13.24 -17.84 17.64
C SER A 2 12.00 -18.33 16.90
N GLU A 3 11.56 -19.55 17.17
CA GLU A 3 10.35 -20.11 16.55
C GLU A 3 9.11 -19.36 16.97
N MET A 4 9.04 -18.92 18.21
CA MET A 4 7.94 -18.12 18.73
C MET A 4 7.84 -16.77 18.00
N CYS A 5 8.99 -16.15 17.74
CA CYS A 5 9.02 -14.87 17.03
C CYS A 5 8.47 -14.98 15.60
N ILE A 6 8.76 -16.08 14.91
CA ILE A 6 8.27 -16.31 13.55
C ILE A 6 6.75 -16.50 13.56
N ARG A 7 6.23 -17.25 14.53
CA ARG A 7 4.78 -17.50 14.65
C ARG A 7 4.01 -16.24 15.06
N ASP A 8 4.66 -15.34 15.80
CA ASP A 8 4.04 -14.13 16.32
C ASP A 8 4.11 -12.96 15.34
N SER A 9 4.65 -13.17 14.14
CA SER A 9 4.75 -12.13 13.12
C SER A 9 3.49 -12.06 12.28
N ILE A 10 3.03 -10.83 12.02
CA ILE A 10 1.92 -10.59 11.10
C ILE A 10 2.29 -11.10 9.71
N LYS A 11 1.39 -11.79 9.05
CA LYS A 11 1.55 -12.19 7.67
C LYS A 11 0.87 -11.14 6.77
N TYR A 12 1.65 -10.46 5.95
CA TYR A 12 1.11 -9.47 5.01
C TYR A 12 0.73 -10.20 3.73
N VAL A 13 -0.58 -10.44 3.55
CA VAL A 13 -1.09 -11.14 2.36
C VAL A 13 -1.14 -10.23 1.15
N LEU A 14 -1.19 -8.91 1.38
CA LEU A 14 -1.07 -7.90 0.35
C LEU A 14 -0.67 -6.59 1.02
N ALA A 15 0.25 -5.85 0.39
CA ALA A 15 0.53 -4.45 0.71
C ALA A 15 0.32 -3.68 -0.59
N ARG A 16 -0.56 -2.67 -0.57
CA ARG A 16 -1.02 -2.00 -1.77
C ARG A 16 -1.03 -0.48 -1.62
N VAL A 17 -0.56 0.21 -2.63
CA VAL A 17 -0.73 1.66 -2.76
C VAL A 17 -1.91 1.92 -3.69
N ASP A 18 -2.89 2.66 -3.18
CA ASP A 18 -4.09 3.01 -3.93
C ASP A 18 -4.63 4.32 -3.37
N THR A 19 -4.70 5.35 -4.20
CA THR A 19 -5.17 6.67 -3.76
C THR A 19 -6.58 6.64 -3.16
N ARG A 20 -7.41 5.71 -3.62
CA ARG A 20 -8.78 5.56 -3.12
C ARG A 20 -8.89 4.67 -1.89
N LEU A 21 -7.81 4.01 -1.49
CA LEU A 21 -7.74 3.11 -0.35
C LEU A 21 -8.76 1.95 -0.46
N LEU A 22 -9.59 1.75 0.55
CA LEU A 22 -10.56 0.67 0.54
C LEU A 22 -11.83 1.10 -0.18
N HIS A 23 -12.12 0.51 -1.32
CA HIS A 23 -13.30 0.83 -2.12
C HIS A 23 -13.75 -0.41 -2.92
N GLY A 24 -15.00 -0.42 -3.28
CA GLY A 24 -15.75 -1.40 -4.07
C GLY A 24 -15.01 -2.63 -4.56
N GLN A 25 -14.55 -2.57 -5.80
CA GLN A 25 -13.89 -3.69 -6.47
C GLN A 25 -12.61 -4.16 -5.79
N VAL A 26 -11.81 -3.21 -5.27
CA VAL A 26 -10.57 -3.56 -4.57
C VAL A 26 -10.90 -4.34 -3.30
N ALA A 27 -11.88 -3.86 -2.54
CA ALA A 27 -12.29 -4.50 -1.31
C ALA A 27 -12.75 -5.94 -1.56
N THR A 28 -13.55 -6.17 -2.60
CA THR A 28 -14.07 -7.52 -2.87
C THR A 28 -13.07 -8.41 -3.59
N THR A 29 -12.47 -7.93 -4.69
CA THR A 29 -11.61 -8.73 -5.56
C THR A 29 -10.32 -9.14 -4.87
N TRP A 30 -9.61 -8.19 -4.27
CA TRP A 30 -8.36 -8.49 -3.58
C TRP A 30 -8.57 -9.26 -2.29
N THR A 31 -9.65 -8.98 -1.57
CA THR A 31 -9.99 -9.72 -0.35
C THR A 31 -10.28 -11.18 -0.68
N LYS A 32 -11.02 -11.44 -1.75
CA LYS A 32 -11.32 -12.79 -2.19
C LYS A 32 -10.06 -13.54 -2.61
N SER A 33 -9.16 -12.85 -3.32
CA SER A 33 -7.91 -13.44 -3.82
C SER A 33 -6.90 -13.75 -2.71
N THR A 34 -6.79 -12.88 -1.69
CA THR A 34 -5.74 -12.97 -0.66
C THR A 34 -6.26 -13.48 0.69
N GLN A 35 -7.55 -13.46 0.91
CA GLN A 35 -8.21 -13.97 2.13
C GLN A 35 -7.60 -13.45 3.44
N PRO A 36 -7.55 -12.12 3.63
CA PRO A 36 -7.04 -11.56 4.88
C PRO A 36 -8.02 -11.76 6.02
N THR A 37 -7.51 -11.77 7.25
CA THR A 37 -8.36 -11.74 8.44
C THR A 37 -8.66 -10.29 8.84
N ARG A 38 -7.81 -9.35 8.38
CA ARG A 38 -7.97 -7.92 8.71
C ARG A 38 -7.44 -7.04 7.58
N ILE A 39 -8.14 -5.95 7.32
CA ILE A 39 -7.68 -4.91 6.42
C ILE A 39 -7.22 -3.73 7.28
N ILE A 40 -6.01 -3.26 7.06
CA ILE A 40 -5.47 -2.11 7.79
C ILE A 40 -5.14 -1.02 6.78
N VAL A 41 -5.85 0.10 6.89
CA VAL A 41 -5.58 1.29 6.08
C VAL A 41 -4.61 2.15 6.88
N VAL A 42 -3.43 2.38 6.30
CA VAL A 42 -2.33 3.09 6.97
C VAL A 42 -2.23 4.48 6.37
N SER A 43 -2.76 5.47 7.06
CA SER A 43 -2.78 6.86 6.60
C SER A 43 -2.94 7.81 7.77
N ASP A 44 -1.99 8.71 7.94
CA ASP A 44 -2.07 9.73 8.98
C ASP A 44 -3.26 10.66 8.72
N ALA A 45 -3.44 11.11 7.48
CA ALA A 45 -4.51 12.04 7.12
C ALA A 45 -5.89 11.46 7.38
N VAL A 46 -6.12 10.22 6.94
CA VAL A 46 -7.43 9.56 7.12
C VAL A 46 -7.69 9.26 8.59
N SER A 47 -6.65 8.88 9.34
CA SER A 47 -6.81 8.56 10.77
C SER A 47 -7.29 9.76 11.59
N GLN A 48 -7.04 10.98 11.11
CA GLN A 48 -7.46 12.22 11.77
C GLN A 48 -8.78 12.77 11.23
N ASP A 49 -9.31 12.17 10.17
CA ASP A 49 -10.59 12.56 9.57
C ASP A 49 -11.66 11.53 9.99
N ALA A 50 -12.41 11.84 11.04
CA ALA A 50 -13.35 10.91 11.66
C ALA A 50 -14.39 10.40 10.67
N LEU A 51 -14.92 11.26 9.80
CA LEU A 51 -15.93 10.85 8.84
C LEU A 51 -15.36 9.92 7.76
N ARG A 52 -14.22 10.30 7.19
CA ARG A 52 -13.57 9.49 6.15
C ARG A 52 -13.12 8.15 6.71
N LYS A 53 -12.58 8.15 7.92
CA LYS A 53 -12.19 6.93 8.64
C LYS A 53 -13.38 5.98 8.79
N GLN A 54 -14.52 6.50 9.26
CA GLN A 54 -15.72 5.70 9.46
C GLN A 54 -16.22 5.12 8.13
N MET A 55 -16.27 5.94 7.09
CA MET A 55 -16.72 5.49 5.76
C MET A 55 -15.85 4.37 5.21
N ILE A 56 -14.54 4.49 5.38
CA ILE A 56 -13.59 3.48 4.92
C ILE A 56 -13.76 2.19 5.74
N GLU A 57 -13.85 2.29 7.06
CA GLU A 57 -14.00 1.12 7.91
C GLU A 57 -15.31 0.36 7.62
N GLN A 58 -16.36 1.09 7.23
CA GLN A 58 -17.64 0.49 6.85
C GLN A 58 -17.62 -0.14 5.44
N ALA A 59 -16.62 0.17 4.63
CA ALA A 59 -16.49 -0.40 3.29
C ALA A 59 -15.90 -1.81 3.29
N ALA A 60 -15.55 -2.35 4.45
CA ALA A 60 -14.99 -3.70 4.56
C ALA A 60 -16.01 -4.74 4.10
N PRO A 61 -15.55 -5.76 3.33
CA PRO A 61 -16.46 -6.85 2.93
C PRO A 61 -16.88 -7.69 4.14
N PRO A 62 -18.01 -8.42 4.01
CA PRO A 62 -18.49 -9.26 5.12
C PRO A 62 -17.41 -10.24 5.61
N GLY A 63 -17.30 -10.37 6.92
CA GLY A 63 -16.37 -11.31 7.54
C GLY A 63 -14.95 -10.80 7.72
N VAL A 64 -14.64 -9.60 7.25
CA VAL A 64 -13.31 -9.00 7.40
C VAL A 64 -13.44 -7.66 8.11
N LYS A 65 -12.62 -7.45 9.12
CA LYS A 65 -12.58 -6.21 9.88
C LYS A 65 -11.59 -5.23 9.24
N ALA A 66 -11.99 -3.97 9.09
CA ALA A 66 -11.11 -2.91 8.59
C ALA A 66 -10.87 -1.87 9.68
N ASN A 67 -9.63 -1.42 9.79
CA ASN A 67 -9.24 -0.36 10.70
C ASN A 67 -8.37 0.64 9.97
N VAL A 68 -8.49 1.92 10.35
CA VAL A 68 -7.62 2.98 9.85
C VAL A 68 -6.69 3.41 10.97
N VAL A 69 -5.39 3.39 10.71
CA VAL A 69 -4.38 3.76 11.71
C VAL A 69 -3.34 4.68 11.08
N PRO A 70 -2.70 5.57 11.87
CA PRO A 70 -1.56 6.33 11.36
C PRO A 70 -0.36 5.40 11.17
N VAL A 71 0.62 5.84 10.37
CA VAL A 71 1.84 5.07 10.08
C VAL A 71 2.53 4.65 11.38
N LYS A 72 2.67 5.56 12.33
CA LYS A 72 3.30 5.28 13.63
C LYS A 72 2.65 4.11 14.34
N LYS A 73 1.31 4.07 14.35
CA LYS A 73 0.56 2.98 14.99
C LYS A 73 0.79 1.65 14.28
N MET A 74 0.85 1.67 12.95
CA MET A 74 1.13 0.44 12.19
C MET A 74 2.50 -0.12 12.53
N ILE A 75 3.50 0.74 12.70
CA ILE A 75 4.84 0.32 13.09
C ILE A 75 4.80 -0.37 14.46
N GLU A 76 4.04 0.17 15.41
CA GLU A 76 3.85 -0.43 16.73
C GLU A 76 3.14 -1.78 16.65
N VAL A 77 2.07 -1.86 15.85
CA VAL A 77 1.30 -3.09 15.65
C VAL A 77 2.17 -4.19 15.05
N ALA A 78 3.05 -3.84 14.13
CA ALA A 78 3.95 -4.82 13.50
C ALA A 78 4.90 -5.48 14.50
N LYS A 79 5.19 -4.83 15.62
CA LYS A 79 6.08 -5.34 16.65
C LYS A 79 5.35 -6.01 17.81
N ASP A 80 4.01 -5.98 17.79
CA ASP A 80 3.19 -6.46 18.90
C ASP A 80 2.82 -7.93 18.66
N PRO A 81 3.29 -8.87 19.52
CA PRO A 81 3.02 -10.29 19.34
C PRO A 81 1.53 -10.66 19.43
N ARG A 82 0.70 -9.78 20.02
CA ARG A 82 -0.74 -10.02 20.08
C ARG A 82 -1.39 -10.13 18.71
N PHE A 83 -0.76 -9.56 17.67
CA PHE A 83 -1.26 -9.58 16.29
C PHE A 83 -0.61 -10.66 15.43
N GLY A 84 0.15 -11.57 16.03
CA GLY A 84 0.91 -12.59 15.29
C GLY A 84 0.11 -13.56 14.46
N ALA A 85 -1.17 -13.78 14.81
CA ALA A 85 -2.06 -14.66 14.04
C ALA A 85 -2.78 -13.91 12.90
N THR A 86 -2.52 -12.62 12.73
CA THR A 86 -3.22 -11.77 11.77
C THR A 86 -2.68 -11.98 10.35
N LYS A 87 -3.59 -12.14 9.40
CA LYS A 87 -3.29 -12.06 7.97
C LYS A 87 -3.77 -10.70 7.51
N ALA A 88 -2.84 -9.80 7.27
CA ALA A 88 -3.15 -8.39 7.01
C ALA A 88 -3.07 -8.03 5.55
N LEU A 89 -4.10 -7.32 5.08
CA LEU A 89 -4.08 -6.61 3.81
C LEU A 89 -3.85 -5.14 4.16
N LEU A 90 -2.71 -4.59 3.77
CA LEU A 90 -2.36 -3.20 4.05
C LEU A 90 -2.68 -2.30 2.86
N LEU A 91 -3.30 -1.17 3.13
CA LEU A 91 -3.60 -0.16 2.11
C LEU A 91 -2.93 1.15 2.50
N PHE A 92 -2.16 1.70 1.56
CA PHE A 92 -1.50 3.00 1.71
C PHE A 92 -2.07 3.95 0.66
N GLU A 93 -2.27 5.20 1.05
CA GLU A 93 -2.74 6.22 0.11
C GLU A 93 -1.66 6.64 -0.87
N THR A 94 -0.39 6.64 -0.41
CA THR A 94 0.75 7.09 -1.19
C THR A 94 1.93 6.14 -1.01
N PRO A 95 2.88 6.11 -1.96
CA PRO A 95 4.09 5.32 -1.77
C PRO A 95 4.96 5.85 -0.63
N GLN A 96 4.86 7.14 -0.29
CA GLN A 96 5.60 7.72 0.83
C GLN A 96 5.17 7.11 2.17
N ASP A 97 3.88 6.88 2.36
CA ASP A 97 3.38 6.22 3.57
C ASP A 97 3.90 4.78 3.68
N ALA A 98 3.94 4.07 2.56
CA ALA A 98 4.51 2.72 2.51
C ALA A 98 5.99 2.74 2.88
N LEU A 99 6.75 3.69 2.34
CA LEU A 99 8.16 3.83 2.67
C LEU A 99 8.38 4.08 4.16
N ARG A 100 7.60 4.98 4.74
CA ARG A 100 7.70 5.29 6.18
C ARG A 100 7.43 4.05 7.04
N ALA A 101 6.43 3.25 6.67
CA ALA A 101 6.11 2.02 7.38
C ALA A 101 7.27 1.01 7.29
N ILE A 102 7.81 0.83 6.10
CA ILE A 102 8.93 -0.10 5.86
C ILE A 102 10.18 0.35 6.60
N GLU A 103 10.50 1.64 6.57
CA GLU A 103 11.63 2.19 7.31
C GLU A 103 11.47 2.00 8.81
N GLY A 104 10.24 2.00 9.30
CA GLY A 104 9.93 1.76 10.71
C GLY A 104 9.93 0.29 11.13
N GLY A 105 10.09 -0.63 10.19
CA GLY A 105 10.20 -2.05 10.51
C GLY A 105 9.03 -2.93 10.07
N VAL A 106 8.06 -2.39 9.34
CA VAL A 106 7.00 -3.22 8.77
C VAL A 106 7.59 -4.06 7.63
N ASP A 107 7.51 -5.37 7.74
CA ASP A 107 8.21 -6.31 6.84
C ASP A 107 7.43 -6.55 5.55
N ILE A 108 7.43 -5.55 4.68
CA ILE A 108 6.81 -5.62 3.36
C ILE A 108 7.90 -5.89 2.33
N LYS A 109 7.80 -7.01 1.63
CA LYS A 109 8.78 -7.40 0.61
C LYS A 109 8.29 -7.13 -0.81
N GLU A 110 6.98 -7.11 -1.02
CA GLU A 110 6.38 -6.80 -2.30
C GLU A 110 5.28 -5.76 -2.10
N LEU A 111 5.25 -4.75 -2.96
CA LEU A 111 4.27 -3.68 -2.89
C LEU A 111 3.48 -3.64 -4.20
N ASN A 112 2.17 -3.87 -4.08
CA ASN A 112 1.25 -3.74 -5.20
C ASN A 112 0.94 -2.26 -5.42
N ILE A 113 1.06 -1.81 -6.66
CA ILE A 113 0.69 -0.44 -7.03
C ILE A 113 -0.58 -0.52 -7.88
N GLY A 114 -1.70 -0.16 -7.27
CA GLY A 114 -3.00 -0.23 -7.90
C GLY A 114 -3.41 1.06 -8.57
N SER A 115 -3.20 2.17 -7.90
CA SER A 115 -3.44 3.49 -8.49
C SER A 115 -2.65 4.57 -7.76
N MET A 116 -2.28 5.60 -8.51
CA MET A 116 -1.70 6.83 -8.00
C MET A 116 -2.31 7.95 -8.82
N ALA A 117 -3.25 8.68 -8.22
CA ALA A 117 -4.06 9.66 -8.94
C ALA A 117 -3.24 10.84 -9.45
N HIS A 118 -3.68 11.37 -10.59
CA HIS A 118 -3.09 12.58 -11.16
C HIS A 118 -3.44 13.81 -10.34
N SER A 119 -2.47 14.70 -10.21
CA SER A 119 -2.67 16.05 -9.66
C SER A 119 -1.64 16.97 -10.29
N VAL A 120 -1.73 18.27 -9.98
CA VAL A 120 -0.82 19.27 -10.54
C VAL A 120 0.63 18.88 -10.23
N GLY A 121 1.50 18.95 -11.24
CA GLY A 121 2.92 18.62 -11.11
C GLY A 121 3.25 17.15 -11.35
N LYS A 122 2.27 16.32 -11.63
CA LYS A 122 2.48 14.89 -11.92
C LYS A 122 2.33 14.60 -13.41
N VAL A 123 3.07 13.59 -13.86
CA VAL A 123 2.96 13.07 -15.23
C VAL A 123 2.27 11.73 -15.20
N VAL A 124 1.39 11.48 -16.18
CA VAL A 124 0.65 10.23 -16.31
C VAL A 124 1.55 9.21 -17.01
N VAL A 125 1.79 8.08 -16.38
CA VAL A 125 2.63 7.01 -16.95
C VAL A 125 1.82 5.80 -17.45
N ASN A 126 0.61 5.61 -16.91
CA ASN A 126 -0.36 4.65 -17.45
C ASN A 126 -1.78 5.11 -17.04
N LYS A 127 -2.79 4.29 -17.32
CA LYS A 127 -4.19 4.64 -17.06
C LYS A 127 -4.50 4.92 -15.58
N ALA A 128 -3.73 4.35 -14.67
CA ALA A 128 -4.03 4.40 -13.24
C ALA A 128 -2.95 5.13 -12.43
N ILE A 129 -1.79 5.43 -13.02
CA ILE A 129 -0.65 5.92 -12.27
C ILE A 129 -0.12 7.22 -12.85
N ALA A 130 0.01 8.23 -12.00
CA ALA A 130 0.71 9.48 -12.28
C ALA A 130 1.76 9.69 -11.19
N MET A 131 2.89 10.27 -11.54
CA MET A 131 4.01 10.47 -10.63
C MET A 131 4.58 11.86 -10.73
N ASP A 132 5.03 12.41 -9.60
CA ASP A 132 5.91 13.58 -9.57
C ASP A 132 7.33 13.11 -9.22
N GLN A 133 8.25 14.06 -9.10
CA GLN A 133 9.64 13.76 -8.77
C GLN A 133 9.76 13.05 -7.42
N LYS A 134 8.97 13.47 -6.45
CA LYS A 134 8.97 12.86 -5.11
C LYS A 134 8.52 11.40 -5.16
N ASP A 135 7.51 11.09 -5.96
CA ASP A 135 7.04 9.71 -6.14
C ASP A 135 8.13 8.84 -6.77
N VAL A 136 8.80 9.35 -7.81
CA VAL A 136 9.89 8.63 -8.47
C VAL A 136 11.00 8.32 -7.47
N GLU A 137 11.43 9.29 -6.69
CA GLU A 137 12.48 9.11 -5.69
C GLU A 137 12.07 8.08 -4.62
N THR A 138 10.82 8.14 -4.17
CA THR A 138 10.30 7.21 -3.17
C THR A 138 10.30 5.78 -3.69
N LEU A 139 9.81 5.57 -4.91
CA LEU A 139 9.76 4.24 -5.52
C LEU A 139 11.15 3.67 -5.77
N GLU A 140 12.09 4.51 -6.19
CA GLU A 140 13.48 4.09 -6.37
C GLU A 140 14.12 3.70 -5.04
N LYS A 141 13.84 4.45 -3.98
CA LYS A 141 14.36 4.11 -2.65
C LYS A 141 13.79 2.79 -2.16
N LEU A 142 12.50 2.54 -2.36
CA LEU A 142 11.90 1.26 -2.03
C LEU A 142 12.57 0.11 -2.78
N LYS A 143 12.85 0.32 -4.05
CA LYS A 143 13.56 -0.67 -4.88
C LYS A 143 14.96 -0.97 -4.32
N GLU A 144 15.70 0.08 -3.93
CA GLU A 144 17.02 -0.08 -3.32
C GLU A 144 16.97 -0.84 -2.00
N MET A 145 15.86 -0.73 -1.27
CA MET A 145 15.65 -1.45 -0.02
C MET A 145 15.26 -2.92 -0.22
N GLY A 146 15.14 -3.36 -1.47
CA GLY A 146 14.81 -4.74 -1.80
C GLY A 146 13.33 -5.02 -1.99
N VAL A 147 12.50 -3.98 -2.01
CA VAL A 147 11.06 -4.14 -2.26
C VAL A 147 10.83 -4.38 -3.75
N THR A 148 10.07 -5.42 -4.09
CA THR A 148 9.65 -5.66 -5.46
C THR A 148 8.26 -5.06 -5.68
N PHE A 149 7.94 -4.73 -6.94
CA PHE A 149 6.66 -4.09 -7.27
C PHE A 149 5.78 -5.01 -8.11
N ASP A 150 4.50 -5.01 -7.75
CA ASP A 150 3.45 -5.71 -8.50
C ASP A 150 2.50 -4.63 -9.04
N VAL A 151 2.71 -4.22 -10.29
CA VAL A 151 1.95 -3.11 -10.86
C VAL A 151 0.76 -3.67 -11.63
N ARG A 152 -0.39 -3.67 -10.98
CA ARG A 152 -1.68 -4.07 -11.57
C ARG A 152 -2.82 -3.61 -10.67
N LYS A 153 -3.96 -3.35 -11.28
CA LYS A 153 -5.13 -2.85 -10.57
C LYS A 153 -5.89 -3.96 -9.85
N VAL A 154 -6.08 -5.09 -10.52
CA VAL A 154 -6.81 -6.25 -9.99
C VAL A 154 -5.99 -7.52 -10.25
N PRO A 155 -6.26 -8.62 -9.49
CA PRO A 155 -5.46 -9.85 -9.63
C PRO A 155 -5.45 -10.46 -11.04
N ALA A 156 -6.51 -10.27 -11.82
CA ALA A 156 -6.62 -10.82 -13.17
C ALA A 156 -5.79 -10.07 -14.21
N ASP A 157 -5.34 -8.87 -13.90
CA ASP A 157 -4.55 -8.07 -14.84
C ASP A 157 -3.12 -8.61 -14.98
N SER A 158 -2.51 -8.35 -16.14
CA SER A 158 -1.08 -8.59 -16.35
C SER A 158 -0.28 -7.57 -15.53
N LYS A 159 0.85 -8.02 -15.00
CA LYS A 159 1.76 -7.13 -14.24
C LYS A 159 2.55 -6.26 -15.22
N GLU A 160 2.61 -4.97 -14.93
CA GLU A 160 3.47 -4.04 -15.67
C GLU A 160 4.84 -3.93 -15.01
N ASN A 161 5.82 -3.50 -15.78
CA ASN A 161 7.19 -3.33 -15.30
C ASN A 161 7.36 -1.94 -14.69
N MET A 162 7.66 -1.88 -13.39
CA MET A 162 7.84 -0.60 -12.69
C MET A 162 9.02 0.19 -13.25
N ASP A 163 10.11 -0.47 -13.63
CA ASP A 163 11.28 0.22 -14.17
C ASP A 163 10.95 0.99 -15.44
N SER A 164 10.11 0.42 -16.30
CA SER A 164 9.64 1.10 -17.51
C SER A 164 8.80 2.34 -17.18
N LEU A 165 7.93 2.23 -16.17
CA LEU A 165 7.11 3.36 -15.72
C LEU A 165 7.95 4.47 -15.11
N LEU A 166 8.96 4.11 -14.31
CA LEU A 166 9.87 5.08 -13.72
C LEU A 166 10.66 5.81 -14.79
N LYS A 167 11.15 5.09 -15.80
CA LYS A 167 11.88 5.67 -16.92
C LYS A 167 11.00 6.67 -17.67
N LYS A 168 9.76 6.30 -17.94
CA LYS A 168 8.80 7.18 -18.61
C LYS A 168 8.52 8.43 -17.77
N ALA A 169 8.33 8.26 -16.46
CA ALA A 169 8.09 9.38 -15.55
C ALA A 169 9.26 10.36 -15.55
N LYS A 170 10.49 9.86 -15.45
CA LYS A 170 11.69 10.71 -15.47
C LYS A 170 11.79 11.52 -16.75
N THR A 171 11.56 10.89 -17.89
CA THR A 171 11.61 11.56 -19.19
C THR A 171 10.57 12.67 -19.27
N GLU A 172 9.33 12.38 -18.92
CA GLU A 172 8.24 13.34 -19.00
C GLU A 172 8.37 14.48 -17.99
N LEU A 173 8.85 14.18 -16.77
CA LEU A 173 9.11 15.21 -15.76
C LEU A 173 10.23 16.17 -16.22
N GLN A 174 11.26 15.63 -16.86
CA GLN A 174 12.34 16.45 -17.42
C GLN A 174 11.81 17.37 -18.51
N ASN A 175 10.90 16.90 -19.34
CA ASN A 175 10.30 17.69 -20.43
C ASN A 175 9.38 18.79 -19.91
N MET A 176 8.93 18.72 -18.66
CA MET A 176 8.10 19.78 -18.04
C MET A 176 8.91 20.98 -17.56
N LYS A 177 10.22 20.88 -17.49
CA LYS A 177 11.09 21.96 -17.00
C LYS A 177 11.33 23.03 -18.05
#